data_9410ebdefa49dd6e19eda1f452d411e2
#
_entry.id   9410ebdefa49dd6e19eda1f452d411e2
#
_cell.length_a   1.000
_cell.length_b   1.000
_cell.length_c   1.000
_cell.angle_alpha   90.00
_cell.angle_beta   90.00
_cell.angle_gamma   90.00
#
_symmetry.space_group_name_H-M   'P 1'
#
loop_
_entity.id
_entity.type
_entity.pdbx_description
1 polymer ?
#
loop_
_entity_poly.entity_id
_entity_poly.type
_entity_poly.pdbx_seq_one_letter_code
_entity_poly.pdbx_strand_id
1 'polypeptide(L)'
;ESIEELIKEGFTPVCDVYVGSSNNEEITGDGAVKTVEYLYEKGIHFDLVMDEGGSVMSYEDSVKGRMVAHNAMIGILEKGRANIKFTARSRGGHASVPFNNNPFAKLSKLMYIIEHRNPFKKRITHPARVQYHAMAPYMHHFRHRLLYGNLWLFAPIAPYIMHRIGGPAGAVVKTTCIFTMAEGSKGANVIPEKASVTANCRFMVHEPLPQSYKKLGKLCHKLGISMEMLAGFDVPPVADMNCYAYKYVNKRIKETFGDIPRIPY
;
A
#
# COMPACT_ATOMS: atom_id res chain seq x y z
N GLU A 1 -22.08 -11.52 14.03
CA GLU A 1 -22.62 -11.16 15.39
C GLU A 1 -23.55 -9.95 15.30
N SER A 2 -23.10 -8.73 14.98
CA SER A 2 -23.94 -7.50 14.99
C SER A 2 -25.21 -7.60 14.14
N ILE A 3 -25.15 -8.20 12.95
CA ILE A 3 -26.32 -8.41 12.09
C ILE A 3 -27.31 -9.37 12.76
N GLU A 4 -26.82 -10.45 13.36
CA GLU A 4 -27.67 -11.39 14.08
C GLU A 4 -28.34 -10.78 15.32
N GLU A 5 -27.65 -9.91 16.04
CA GLU A 5 -28.22 -9.17 17.16
C GLU A 5 -29.34 -8.25 16.69
N LEU A 6 -29.10 -7.48 15.65
CA LEU A 6 -30.13 -6.62 15.06
C LEU A 6 -31.36 -7.39 14.59
N ILE A 7 -31.17 -8.56 13.97
CA ILE A 7 -32.27 -9.44 13.56
C ILE A 7 -33.05 -9.91 14.78
N LYS A 8 -32.38 -10.35 15.85
CA LYS A 8 -33.02 -10.77 17.10
C LYS A 8 -33.81 -9.65 17.77
N GLU A 9 -33.36 -8.42 17.64
CA GLU A 9 -34.05 -7.22 18.13
C GLU A 9 -35.21 -6.77 17.22
N GLY A 10 -35.45 -7.46 16.11
CA GLY A 10 -36.51 -7.14 15.16
C GLY A 10 -36.20 -5.95 14.27
N PHE A 11 -34.94 -5.56 14.17
CA PHE A 11 -34.53 -4.45 13.29
C PHE A 11 -34.73 -4.83 11.81
N THR A 12 -35.42 -3.96 11.08
CA THR A 12 -35.56 -4.08 9.61
C THR A 12 -34.83 -2.93 8.94
N PRO A 13 -33.80 -3.20 8.13
CA PRO A 13 -33.09 -2.14 7.41
C PRO A 13 -34.00 -1.51 6.34
N VAL A 14 -33.78 -0.23 6.05
CA VAL A 14 -34.51 0.53 5.00
C VAL A 14 -33.94 0.32 3.61
N CYS A 15 -32.83 -0.37 3.47
CA CYS A 15 -32.15 -0.72 2.23
C CYS A 15 -31.58 -2.13 2.32
N ASP A 16 -31.25 -2.70 1.18
CA ASP A 16 -30.62 -4.01 1.11
C ASP A 16 -29.20 -3.97 1.72
N VAL A 17 -28.86 -5.01 2.46
CA VAL A 17 -27.55 -5.20 3.06
C VAL A 17 -26.93 -6.46 2.48
N TYR A 18 -25.81 -6.30 1.80
CA TYR A 18 -25.02 -7.39 1.23
C TYR A 18 -23.79 -7.66 2.09
N VAL A 19 -23.57 -8.92 2.42
CA VAL A 19 -22.36 -9.36 3.13
C VAL A 19 -21.55 -10.22 2.18
N GLY A 20 -20.42 -9.67 1.71
CA GLY A 20 -19.45 -10.39 0.89
C GLY A 20 -18.40 -11.05 1.75
N SER A 21 -18.15 -12.35 1.53
CA SER A 21 -17.07 -13.08 2.20
C SER A 21 -16.30 -13.91 1.17
N SER A 22 -14.97 -13.82 1.19
CA SER A 22 -14.08 -14.56 0.31
C SER A 22 -13.11 -15.40 1.13
N ASN A 23 -12.76 -16.58 0.63
CA ASN A 23 -11.82 -17.49 1.27
C ASN A 23 -10.36 -17.34 0.79
N ASN A 24 -10.09 -16.46 -0.15
CA ASN A 24 -8.79 -16.36 -0.82
C ASN A 24 -8.28 -14.92 -0.99
N GLU A 25 -8.83 -13.95 -0.26
CA GLU A 25 -8.44 -12.54 -0.33
C GLU A 25 -6.97 -12.36 0.02
N GLU A 26 -6.53 -12.94 1.15
CA GLU A 26 -5.17 -12.79 1.71
C GLU A 26 -4.06 -13.36 0.78
N ILE A 27 -4.41 -14.25 -0.10
CA ILE A 27 -3.49 -14.82 -1.10
C ILE A 27 -3.66 -14.20 -2.49
N THR A 28 -4.34 -13.06 -2.58
CA THR A 28 -4.61 -12.36 -3.87
C THR A 28 -5.50 -13.18 -4.81
N GLY A 29 -6.46 -13.89 -4.26
CA GLY A 29 -7.45 -14.64 -5.04
C GLY A 29 -8.45 -13.73 -5.75
N ASP A 30 -9.22 -14.30 -6.65
CA ASP A 30 -10.18 -13.59 -7.51
C ASP A 30 -11.62 -13.54 -6.95
N GLY A 31 -11.82 -14.05 -5.73
CA GLY A 31 -13.15 -14.15 -5.12
C GLY A 31 -13.87 -12.81 -4.99
N ALA A 32 -13.21 -11.79 -4.45
CA ALA A 32 -13.79 -10.45 -4.32
C ALA A 32 -14.10 -9.84 -5.68
N VAL A 33 -13.18 -9.94 -6.65
CA VAL A 33 -13.37 -9.42 -8.02
C VAL A 33 -14.59 -10.07 -8.68
N LYS A 34 -14.70 -11.39 -8.66
CA LYS A 34 -15.84 -12.13 -9.23
C LYS A 34 -17.16 -11.80 -8.54
N THR A 35 -17.14 -11.58 -7.23
CA THR A 35 -18.33 -11.16 -6.50
C THR A 35 -18.81 -9.79 -6.96
N VAL A 36 -17.90 -8.83 -7.11
CA VAL A 36 -18.25 -7.49 -7.61
C VAL A 36 -18.74 -7.54 -9.04
N GLU A 37 -18.09 -8.30 -9.92
CA GLU A 37 -18.53 -8.51 -11.32
C GLU A 37 -19.94 -9.10 -11.38
N TYR A 38 -20.21 -10.16 -10.61
CA TYR A 38 -21.54 -10.78 -10.53
C TYR A 38 -22.62 -9.80 -10.07
N LEU A 39 -22.34 -9.03 -9.02
CA LEU A 39 -23.31 -8.04 -8.51
C LEU A 39 -23.56 -6.92 -9.53
N TYR A 40 -22.51 -6.46 -10.20
CA TYR A 40 -22.63 -5.46 -11.26
C TYR A 40 -23.46 -5.96 -12.44
N GLU A 41 -23.26 -7.20 -12.89
CA GLU A 41 -24.07 -7.85 -13.94
C GLU A 41 -25.54 -7.97 -13.56
N LYS A 42 -25.85 -8.05 -12.26
CA LYS A 42 -27.22 -8.03 -11.73
C LYS A 42 -27.80 -6.62 -11.61
N GLY A 43 -27.06 -5.59 -12.00
CA GLY A 43 -27.49 -4.19 -11.89
C GLY A 43 -27.51 -3.65 -10.47
N ILE A 44 -26.77 -4.29 -9.55
CA ILE A 44 -26.67 -3.87 -8.15
C ILE A 44 -25.62 -2.80 -8.01
N HIS A 45 -26.01 -1.64 -7.50
CA HIS A 45 -25.14 -0.50 -7.23
C HIS A 45 -25.20 -0.16 -5.75
N PHE A 46 -24.05 0.13 -5.14
CA PHE A 46 -23.94 0.39 -3.72
C PHE A 46 -23.75 1.88 -3.43
N ASP A 47 -24.55 2.43 -2.52
CA ASP A 47 -24.33 3.77 -1.96
C ASP A 47 -23.19 3.83 -0.97
N LEU A 48 -22.92 2.70 -0.31
CA LEU A 48 -21.84 2.54 0.66
C LEU A 48 -21.25 1.15 0.54
N VAL A 49 -19.94 1.08 0.36
CA VAL A 49 -19.14 -0.15 0.51
C VAL A 49 -18.22 0.03 1.70
N MET A 50 -18.25 -0.91 2.62
CA MET A 50 -17.34 -0.96 3.76
C MET A 50 -16.46 -2.21 3.63
N ASP A 51 -15.17 -2.02 3.76
CA ASP A 51 -14.17 -3.06 3.74
C ASP A 51 -13.36 -3.01 5.03
N GLU A 52 -12.47 -3.97 5.24
CA GLU A 52 -11.56 -3.98 6.38
C GLU A 52 -10.52 -2.86 6.30
N GLY A 53 -9.80 -2.60 7.40
CA GLY A 53 -8.61 -1.76 7.42
C GLY A 53 -8.70 -0.48 8.24
N GLY A 54 -9.87 0.02 8.57
CA GLY A 54 -10.03 1.12 9.52
C GLY A 54 -9.91 0.64 10.99
N SER A 55 -9.62 1.55 11.90
CA SER A 55 -9.58 1.22 13.33
C SER A 55 -9.90 2.42 14.20
N VAL A 56 -10.47 2.14 15.37
CA VAL A 56 -10.53 3.10 16.48
C VAL A 56 -9.38 2.77 17.43
N MET A 57 -8.44 3.69 17.53
CA MET A 57 -7.22 3.49 18.32
C MET A 57 -7.37 4.08 19.71
N SER A 58 -6.93 3.33 20.73
CA SER A 58 -6.84 3.81 22.11
C SER A 58 -5.79 4.94 22.22
N TYR A 59 -5.86 5.67 23.34
CA TYR A 59 -4.81 6.67 23.66
C TYR A 59 -3.41 6.04 23.69
N GLU A 60 -3.27 4.85 24.30
CA GLU A 60 -2.00 4.15 24.46
C GLU A 60 -1.37 3.76 23.12
N ASP A 61 -2.20 3.28 22.16
CA ASP A 61 -1.72 2.95 20.83
C ASP A 61 -1.42 4.20 20.00
N SER A 62 -2.21 5.25 20.20
CA SER A 62 -1.99 6.56 19.56
C SER A 62 -0.68 7.21 20.00
N VAL A 63 -0.27 7.07 21.26
CA VAL A 63 1.00 7.57 21.78
C VAL A 63 2.19 6.89 21.09
N LYS A 64 2.11 5.58 20.81
CA LYS A 64 3.14 4.89 20.00
C LYS A 64 3.24 5.54 18.59
N GLY A 65 2.10 5.99 18.03
CA GLY A 65 2.02 6.77 16.81
C GLY A 65 2.34 8.27 16.98
N ARG A 66 2.74 8.72 18.19
CA ARG A 66 3.03 10.11 18.55
C ARG A 66 1.81 11.04 18.62
N MET A 67 0.61 10.51 18.68
CA MET A 67 -0.62 11.27 18.93
C MET A 67 -1.01 11.16 20.41
N VAL A 68 -1.68 12.19 20.90
CA VAL A 68 -2.12 12.28 22.31
C VAL A 68 -3.67 12.31 22.41
N ALA A 69 -4.33 11.44 21.64
CA ALA A 69 -5.79 11.31 21.67
C ALA A 69 -6.23 9.93 21.21
N HIS A 70 -7.38 9.45 21.71
CA HIS A 70 -8.12 8.42 21.03
C HIS A 70 -8.46 8.91 19.62
N ASN A 71 -8.42 8.05 18.62
CA ASN A 71 -8.75 8.49 17.27
C ASN A 71 -9.34 7.35 16.44
N ALA A 72 -10.14 7.71 15.43
CA ALA A 72 -10.64 6.79 14.44
C ALA A 72 -9.92 7.02 13.10
N MET A 73 -9.38 5.97 12.52
CA MET A 73 -8.79 5.97 11.19
C MET A 73 -9.84 5.54 10.17
N ILE A 74 -10.14 6.40 9.20
CA ILE A 74 -11.14 6.13 8.14
C ILE A 74 -10.37 5.96 6.83
N GLY A 75 -10.33 4.75 6.27
CA GLY A 75 -9.67 4.46 5.00
C GLY A 75 -10.33 5.20 3.84
N ILE A 76 -9.55 5.96 3.09
CA ILE A 76 -9.99 6.66 1.86
C ILE A 76 -9.18 6.25 0.64
N LEU A 77 -8.10 5.52 0.83
CA LEU A 77 -7.21 5.09 -0.23
C LEU A 77 -6.49 3.81 0.16
N GLU A 78 -6.45 2.88 -0.75
CA GLU A 78 -5.52 1.76 -0.71
C GLU A 78 -4.43 1.94 -1.76
N LYS A 79 -3.21 1.46 -1.48
CA LYS A 79 -2.14 1.44 -2.47
C LYS A 79 -2.34 0.29 -3.44
N GLY A 80 -2.08 0.56 -4.71
CA GLY A 80 -1.92 -0.54 -5.65
C GLY A 80 -0.80 -1.48 -5.21
N ARG A 81 -0.88 -2.75 -5.56
CA ARG A 81 0.16 -3.73 -5.25
C ARG A 81 0.50 -4.61 -6.45
N ALA A 82 1.74 -5.11 -6.49
CA ALA A 82 2.10 -6.21 -7.38
C ALA A 82 3.26 -7.02 -6.82
N ASN A 83 3.27 -8.29 -7.16
CA ASN A 83 4.42 -9.16 -7.01
C ASN A 83 5.13 -9.24 -8.36
N ILE A 84 6.38 -8.80 -8.40
CA ILE A 84 7.17 -8.73 -9.63
C ILE A 84 8.40 -9.61 -9.48
N LYS A 85 8.56 -10.56 -10.42
CA LYS A 85 9.73 -11.44 -10.51
C LYS A 85 10.75 -10.86 -11.49
N PHE A 86 11.98 -10.74 -11.04
CA PHE A 86 13.13 -10.30 -11.83
C PHE A 86 14.05 -11.49 -12.05
N THR A 87 14.39 -11.78 -13.29
CA THR A 87 15.19 -12.93 -13.65
C THR A 87 16.42 -12.53 -14.44
N ALA A 88 17.59 -12.94 -13.99
CA ALA A 88 18.86 -12.84 -14.71
C ALA A 88 19.29 -14.20 -15.21
N ARG A 89 19.91 -14.24 -16.39
CA ARG A 89 20.41 -15.45 -17.03
C ARG A 89 21.91 -15.37 -17.32
N SER A 90 22.55 -16.53 -17.36
CA SER A 90 23.93 -16.74 -17.80
C SER A 90 24.04 -18.06 -18.54
N ARG A 91 25.24 -18.43 -18.97
CA ARG A 91 25.52 -19.73 -19.56
C ARG A 91 25.67 -20.88 -18.56
N GLY A 92 25.64 -20.57 -17.25
CA GLY A 92 25.95 -21.53 -16.20
C GLY A 92 27.42 -21.95 -16.18
N GLY A 93 27.81 -22.78 -15.24
CA GLY A 93 29.16 -23.32 -15.18
C GLY A 93 29.64 -23.69 -13.79
N HIS A 94 30.91 -24.06 -13.69
CA HIS A 94 31.55 -24.41 -12.42
C HIS A 94 32.19 -23.16 -11.79
N ALA A 95 32.09 -23.03 -10.49
CA ALA A 95 32.56 -21.82 -9.75
C ALA A 95 34.10 -21.63 -9.83
N SER A 96 34.87 -22.71 -10.08
CA SER A 96 36.32 -22.60 -10.26
C SER A 96 36.75 -22.01 -11.61
N VAL A 97 35.84 -21.90 -12.57
CA VAL A 97 36.06 -21.28 -13.88
C VAL A 97 35.09 -20.11 -14.06
N PRO A 98 35.24 -19.02 -13.28
CA PRO A 98 34.31 -17.94 -13.27
C PRO A 98 34.36 -17.13 -14.57
N PHE A 99 33.22 -16.56 -14.95
CA PHE A 99 33.13 -15.60 -16.05
C PHE A 99 32.32 -14.38 -15.58
N ASN A 100 32.45 -13.29 -16.32
CA ASN A 100 31.67 -12.09 -16.09
C ASN A 100 30.17 -12.35 -16.35
N ASN A 101 29.30 -11.52 -15.78
CA ASN A 101 27.84 -11.62 -15.90
C ASN A 101 27.15 -12.71 -15.06
N ASN A 102 27.67 -13.00 -13.87
CA ASN A 102 26.98 -13.85 -12.90
C ASN A 102 25.55 -13.29 -12.65
N PRO A 103 24.49 -14.11 -12.71
CA PRO A 103 23.12 -13.69 -12.48
C PRO A 103 22.90 -13.03 -11.13
N PHE A 104 23.51 -13.52 -10.06
CA PHE A 104 23.44 -12.92 -8.73
C PHE A 104 24.03 -11.51 -8.69
N ALA A 105 25.15 -11.28 -9.39
CA ALA A 105 25.76 -9.95 -9.46
C ALA A 105 24.87 -8.93 -10.17
N LYS A 106 24.16 -9.34 -11.23
CA LYS A 106 23.17 -8.49 -11.91
C LYS A 106 21.99 -8.17 -11.00
N LEU A 107 21.42 -9.19 -10.34
CA LEU A 107 20.29 -9.01 -9.42
C LEU A 107 20.68 -8.17 -8.20
N SER A 108 21.87 -8.38 -7.61
CA SER A 108 22.38 -7.56 -6.50
C SER A 108 22.50 -6.09 -6.90
N LYS A 109 22.94 -5.80 -8.12
CA LYS A 109 23.01 -4.44 -8.64
C LYS A 109 21.61 -3.82 -8.79
N LEU A 110 20.63 -4.59 -9.26
CA LEU A 110 19.23 -4.15 -9.33
C LEU A 110 18.69 -3.82 -7.93
N MET A 111 18.84 -4.77 -6.98
CA MET A 111 18.38 -4.60 -5.60
C MET A 111 19.02 -3.38 -4.96
N TYR A 112 20.34 -3.21 -5.08
CA TYR A 112 21.06 -2.05 -4.57
C TYR A 112 20.52 -0.72 -5.14
N ILE A 113 20.28 -0.64 -6.45
CA ILE A 113 19.75 0.57 -7.08
C ILE A 113 18.35 0.89 -6.57
N ILE A 114 17.48 -0.11 -6.45
CA ILE A 114 16.10 0.10 -5.99
C ILE A 114 16.09 0.52 -4.53
N GLU A 115 16.88 -0.13 -3.68
CA GLU A 115 16.93 0.16 -2.24
C GLU A 115 17.53 1.54 -1.95
N HIS A 116 18.71 1.84 -2.50
CA HIS A 116 19.48 3.03 -2.12
C HIS A 116 19.16 4.27 -2.96
N ARG A 117 18.96 4.11 -4.28
CA ARG A 117 18.68 5.24 -5.17
C ARG A 117 17.19 5.51 -5.35
N ASN A 118 16.38 4.53 -5.08
CA ASN A 118 14.92 4.53 -5.20
C ASN A 118 14.42 5.31 -6.44
N PRO A 119 14.14 4.64 -7.56
CA PRO A 119 13.84 5.28 -8.84
C PRO A 119 12.49 6.01 -8.87
N PHE A 120 11.67 5.81 -7.84
CA PHE A 120 10.32 6.35 -7.77
C PHE A 120 10.28 7.80 -7.29
N LYS A 121 9.28 8.54 -7.77
CA LYS A 121 9.06 9.93 -7.38
C LYS A 121 8.65 10.00 -5.89
N LYS A 122 9.19 10.99 -5.22
CA LYS A 122 8.84 11.31 -3.83
C LYS A 122 7.91 12.51 -3.82
N ARG A 123 6.68 12.33 -3.34
CA ARG A 123 5.67 13.39 -3.33
C ARG A 123 4.67 13.19 -2.18
N ILE A 124 4.30 14.27 -1.52
CA ILE A 124 3.15 14.25 -0.61
C ILE A 124 1.89 14.39 -1.48
N THR A 125 1.06 13.37 -1.45
CA THR A 125 -0.22 13.34 -2.16
C THR A 125 -1.30 14.12 -1.43
N HIS A 126 -2.42 14.39 -2.09
CA HIS A 126 -3.56 15.05 -1.44
C HIS A 126 -4.09 14.23 -0.24
N PRO A 127 -4.33 12.90 -0.34
CA PRO A 127 -4.71 12.09 0.83
C PRO A 127 -3.72 12.21 1.98
N ALA A 128 -2.42 12.09 1.71
CA ALA A 128 -1.40 12.22 2.75
C ALA A 128 -1.41 13.61 3.42
N ARG A 129 -1.65 14.68 2.66
CA ARG A 129 -1.79 16.03 3.26
C ARG A 129 -2.97 16.12 4.18
N VAL A 130 -4.13 15.62 3.76
CA VAL A 130 -5.36 15.63 4.56
C VAL A 130 -5.15 14.82 5.84
N GLN A 131 -4.58 13.63 5.75
CA GLN A 131 -4.24 12.78 6.88
C GLN A 131 -3.37 13.51 7.90
N TYR A 132 -2.22 14.03 7.47
CA TYR A 132 -1.30 14.71 8.39
C TYR A 132 -1.84 16.00 8.94
N HIS A 133 -2.63 16.74 8.15
CA HIS A 133 -3.32 17.95 8.64
C HIS A 133 -4.34 17.61 9.73
N ALA A 134 -5.13 16.55 9.54
CA ALA A 134 -6.07 16.08 10.56
C ALA A 134 -5.36 15.58 11.83
N MET A 135 -4.19 14.98 11.71
CA MET A 135 -3.38 14.52 12.84
C MET A 135 -2.68 15.67 13.58
N ALA A 136 -2.34 16.76 12.89
CA ALA A 136 -1.47 17.81 13.41
C ALA A 136 -1.88 18.37 14.78
N PRO A 137 -3.14 18.70 15.07
CA PRO A 137 -3.55 19.22 16.38
C PRO A 137 -3.27 18.27 17.55
N TYR A 138 -3.25 16.97 17.26
CA TYR A 138 -3.15 15.90 18.26
C TYR A 138 -1.74 15.31 18.37
N MET A 139 -0.75 15.87 17.68
CA MET A 139 0.64 15.40 17.80
C MET A 139 1.27 15.83 19.12
N HIS A 140 2.05 14.95 19.74
CA HIS A 140 2.72 15.21 21.03
C HIS A 140 3.67 16.41 20.95
N HIS A 141 4.55 16.45 19.93
CA HIS A 141 5.56 17.49 19.83
C HIS A 141 5.10 18.67 18.97
N PHE A 142 5.30 19.89 19.47
CA PHE A 142 5.00 21.12 18.74
C PHE A 142 5.63 21.18 17.35
N ARG A 143 6.86 20.70 17.19
CA ARG A 143 7.53 20.64 15.88
C ARG A 143 6.76 19.79 14.86
N HIS A 144 6.13 18.69 15.29
CA HIS A 144 5.30 17.85 14.42
C HIS A 144 3.97 18.56 14.11
N ARG A 145 3.38 19.26 15.09
CA ARG A 145 2.17 20.07 14.85
C ARG A 145 2.43 21.13 13.78
N LEU A 146 3.53 21.86 13.91
CA LEU A 146 3.92 22.89 12.95
C LEU A 146 4.17 22.31 11.56
N LEU A 147 4.95 21.22 11.47
CA LEU A 147 5.27 20.57 10.20
C LEU A 147 4.02 20.01 9.53
N TYR A 148 3.22 19.21 10.22
CA TYR A 148 2.07 18.52 9.63
C TYR A 148 0.91 19.45 9.34
N GLY A 149 0.69 20.48 10.14
CA GLY A 149 -0.30 21.52 9.87
C GLY A 149 0.04 22.40 8.67
N ASN A 150 1.33 22.48 8.30
CA ASN A 150 1.83 23.33 7.21
C ASN A 150 2.56 22.55 6.09
N LEU A 151 2.17 21.31 5.85
CA LEU A 151 2.81 20.49 4.80
C LEU A 151 2.78 21.13 3.41
N TRP A 152 1.86 22.03 3.13
CA TRP A 152 1.82 22.79 1.89
C TRP A 152 3.08 23.66 1.71
N LEU A 153 3.59 24.26 2.78
CA LEU A 153 4.80 25.08 2.78
C LEU A 153 6.06 24.21 2.64
N PHE A 154 6.06 23.02 3.26
CA PHE A 154 7.20 22.10 3.26
C PHE A 154 7.15 21.06 2.12
N ALA A 155 6.14 21.12 1.26
CA ALA A 155 5.92 20.15 0.19
C ALA A 155 7.15 19.87 -0.71
N PRO A 156 8.03 20.81 -1.04
CA PRO A 156 9.22 20.54 -1.82
C PRO A 156 10.27 19.68 -1.11
N ILE A 157 10.37 19.77 0.22
CA ILE A 157 11.45 19.19 1.02
C ILE A 157 10.97 17.99 1.85
N ALA A 158 9.77 18.07 2.41
CA ALA A 158 9.24 17.07 3.32
C ALA A 158 9.24 15.63 2.75
N PRO A 159 8.91 15.36 1.48
CA PRO A 159 8.96 14.00 0.93
C PRO A 159 10.35 13.37 0.99
N TYR A 160 11.40 14.17 0.84
CA TYR A 160 12.78 13.69 0.90
C TYR A 160 13.22 13.41 2.33
N ILE A 161 12.79 14.23 3.29
CA ILE A 161 13.03 14.00 4.72
C ILE A 161 12.28 12.73 5.15
N MET A 162 11.00 12.60 4.82
CA MET A 162 10.18 11.43 5.14
C MET A 162 10.73 10.16 4.50
N HIS A 163 11.23 10.24 3.27
CA HIS A 163 11.92 9.14 2.63
C HIS A 163 13.16 8.68 3.43
N ARG A 164 13.97 9.62 3.94
CA ARG A 164 15.17 9.30 4.74
C ARG A 164 14.85 8.72 6.10
N ILE A 165 13.75 9.17 6.73
CA ILE A 165 13.26 8.60 7.99
C ILE A 165 12.87 7.13 7.78
N GLY A 166 12.33 6.77 6.59
CA GLY A 166 11.90 5.41 6.28
C GLY A 166 10.62 5.00 6.99
N GLY A 167 10.39 3.68 7.10
CA GLY A 167 9.21 3.13 7.75
C GLY A 167 7.89 3.69 7.21
N PRO A 168 6.86 3.87 8.06
CA PRO A 168 5.55 4.40 7.64
C PRO A 168 5.65 5.78 6.98
N ALA A 169 6.49 6.68 7.51
CA ALA A 169 6.66 8.02 6.93
C ALA A 169 7.23 7.98 5.51
N GLY A 170 8.20 7.12 5.25
CA GLY A 170 8.76 6.93 3.91
C GLY A 170 7.78 6.26 2.96
N ALA A 171 6.96 5.36 3.47
CA ALA A 171 6.01 4.60 2.68
C ALA A 171 4.87 5.46 2.10
N VAL A 172 4.43 6.54 2.78
CA VAL A 172 3.33 7.40 2.30
C VAL A 172 3.75 8.43 1.24
N VAL A 173 5.03 8.56 0.94
CA VAL A 173 5.53 9.57 -0.03
C VAL A 173 6.08 8.99 -1.31
N LYS A 174 6.22 7.67 -1.42
CA LYS A 174 6.78 7.00 -2.61
C LYS A 174 6.20 5.60 -2.82
N THR A 175 6.28 5.12 -4.05
CA THR A 175 6.16 3.70 -4.36
C THR A 175 7.27 2.92 -3.65
N THR A 176 6.92 1.80 -3.03
CA THR A 176 7.87 0.87 -2.41
C THR A 176 8.03 -0.37 -3.27
N CYS A 177 9.23 -0.94 -3.27
CA CYS A 177 9.54 -2.18 -3.98
C CYS A 177 10.54 -2.94 -3.10
N ILE A 178 10.06 -3.95 -2.40
CA ILE A 178 10.83 -4.69 -1.38
C ILE A 178 11.02 -6.12 -1.83
N PHE A 179 12.27 -6.55 -1.89
CA PHE A 179 12.61 -7.92 -2.28
C PHE A 179 12.39 -8.87 -1.11
N THR A 180 11.58 -9.89 -1.35
CA THR A 180 11.13 -10.83 -0.31
C THR A 180 11.54 -12.28 -0.58
N MET A 181 11.86 -12.62 -1.83
CA MET A 181 12.24 -13.97 -2.22
C MET A 181 13.45 -13.94 -3.16
N ALA A 182 14.31 -14.95 -3.07
CA ALA A 182 15.44 -15.14 -3.96
C ALA A 182 15.64 -16.64 -4.29
N GLU A 183 15.95 -16.93 -5.55
CA GLU A 183 16.19 -18.28 -6.06
C GLU A 183 17.45 -18.30 -6.94
N GLY A 184 18.14 -19.43 -6.97
CA GLY A 184 19.32 -19.59 -7.81
C GLY A 184 19.82 -21.02 -7.84
N SER A 185 21.15 -21.25 -7.85
CA SER A 185 21.73 -22.57 -7.80
C SER A 185 21.48 -23.27 -6.47
N LYS A 186 21.30 -24.60 -6.52
CA LYS A 186 21.24 -25.46 -5.33
C LYS A 186 22.62 -25.98 -4.90
N GLY A 187 23.65 -25.84 -5.73
CA GLY A 187 25.00 -26.26 -5.43
C GLY A 187 25.97 -25.11 -5.25
N ALA A 188 26.79 -25.13 -4.18
CA ALA A 188 27.74 -24.06 -3.86
C ALA A 188 28.84 -23.90 -4.95
N ASN A 189 29.15 -24.92 -5.67
CA ASN A 189 30.14 -24.94 -6.76
C ASN A 189 29.55 -24.69 -8.16
N VAL A 190 28.26 -24.37 -8.27
CA VAL A 190 27.54 -24.22 -9.55
C VAL A 190 27.15 -22.78 -9.77
N ILE A 191 27.59 -22.16 -10.86
CA ILE A 191 27.11 -20.88 -11.34
C ILE A 191 25.74 -21.08 -11.96
N PRO A 192 24.64 -20.44 -11.49
CA PRO A 192 23.32 -20.71 -12.03
C PRO A 192 23.16 -20.17 -13.45
N GLU A 193 22.50 -20.95 -14.31
CA GLU A 193 22.05 -20.48 -15.63
C GLU A 193 20.93 -19.43 -15.49
N LYS A 194 20.15 -19.55 -14.42
CA LYS A 194 19.02 -18.68 -14.09
C LYS A 194 19.02 -18.42 -12.59
N ALA A 195 18.92 -17.14 -12.21
CA ALA A 195 18.60 -16.73 -10.85
C ALA A 195 17.46 -15.72 -10.90
N SER A 196 16.66 -15.67 -9.85
CA SER A 196 15.55 -14.73 -9.76
C SER A 196 15.39 -14.16 -8.35
N VAL A 197 14.82 -12.95 -8.27
CA VAL A 197 14.33 -12.33 -7.05
C VAL A 197 12.91 -11.85 -7.27
N THR A 198 12.09 -11.96 -6.25
CA THR A 198 10.71 -11.45 -6.29
C THR A 198 10.57 -10.31 -5.31
N ALA A 199 9.96 -9.22 -5.77
CA ALA A 199 9.66 -8.07 -4.94
C ALA A 199 8.16 -7.87 -4.81
N ASN A 200 7.71 -7.50 -3.59
CA ASN A 200 6.40 -6.94 -3.34
C ASN A 200 6.47 -5.42 -3.54
N CYS A 201 5.66 -4.91 -4.44
CA CYS A 201 5.59 -3.49 -4.77
C CYS A 201 4.28 -2.90 -4.26
N ARG A 202 4.32 -1.65 -3.75
CA ARG A 202 3.15 -0.88 -3.35
C ARG A 202 3.18 0.46 -4.06
N PHE A 203 2.17 0.71 -4.90
CA PHE A 203 2.11 1.87 -5.79
C PHE A 203 1.35 3.02 -5.18
N MET A 204 1.77 4.24 -5.53
CA MET A 204 1.15 5.48 -5.08
C MET A 204 0.32 6.11 -6.19
N VAL A 205 -0.75 6.84 -5.83
CA VAL A 205 -1.63 7.56 -6.77
C VAL A 205 -0.88 8.49 -7.74
N HIS A 206 0.24 9.07 -7.33
CA HIS A 206 1.03 9.97 -8.19
C HIS A 206 2.02 9.23 -9.10
N GLU A 207 2.17 7.93 -8.93
CA GLU A 207 3.00 7.06 -9.74
C GLU A 207 2.43 5.62 -9.73
N PRO A 208 1.25 5.43 -10.40
CA PRO A 208 0.54 4.16 -10.41
C PRO A 208 1.32 3.04 -11.09
N LEU A 209 0.76 1.82 -11.03
CA LEU A 209 1.39 0.59 -11.50
C LEU A 209 1.98 0.72 -12.92
N PRO A 210 1.27 1.18 -13.95
CA PRO A 210 1.82 1.22 -15.31
C PRO A 210 3.07 2.10 -15.42
N GLN A 211 3.08 3.24 -14.72
CA GLN A 211 4.23 4.16 -14.73
C GLN A 211 5.42 3.58 -13.97
N SER A 212 5.16 3.01 -12.80
CA SER A 212 6.17 2.36 -11.96
C SER A 212 6.78 1.15 -12.66
N TYR A 213 5.94 0.30 -13.27
CA TYR A 213 6.35 -0.88 -14.02
C TYR A 213 7.25 -0.50 -15.22
N LYS A 214 6.87 0.54 -15.97
CA LYS A 214 7.69 1.09 -17.07
C LYS A 214 9.07 1.55 -16.60
N LYS A 215 9.17 2.17 -15.42
CA LYS A 215 10.47 2.59 -14.85
C LYS A 215 11.34 1.40 -14.47
N LEU A 216 10.75 0.40 -13.80
CA LEU A 216 11.46 -0.84 -13.46
C LEU A 216 11.92 -1.54 -14.73
N GLY A 217 11.08 -1.64 -15.76
CA GLY A 217 11.42 -2.23 -17.04
C GLY A 217 12.63 -1.57 -17.72
N LYS A 218 12.69 -0.23 -17.71
CA LYS A 218 13.87 0.50 -18.23
C LYS A 218 15.15 0.18 -17.46
N LEU A 219 15.05 0.04 -16.14
CA LEU A 219 16.19 -0.33 -15.30
C LEU A 219 16.63 -1.77 -15.58
N CYS A 220 15.69 -2.69 -15.65
CA CYS A 220 15.92 -4.09 -15.96
C CYS A 220 16.58 -4.29 -17.33
N HIS A 221 16.07 -3.60 -18.35
CA HIS A 221 16.66 -3.64 -19.70
C HIS A 221 18.13 -3.22 -19.70
N LYS A 222 18.48 -2.12 -18.98
CA LYS A 222 19.88 -1.66 -18.85
C LYS A 222 20.80 -2.69 -18.16
N LEU A 223 20.26 -3.57 -17.34
CA LEU A 223 21.00 -4.58 -16.57
C LEU A 223 20.95 -5.97 -17.23
N GLY A 224 20.24 -6.13 -18.33
CA GLY A 224 20.02 -7.44 -18.97
C GLY A 224 19.23 -8.39 -18.06
N ILE A 225 18.18 -7.89 -17.41
CA ILE A 225 17.29 -8.63 -16.51
C ILE A 225 15.90 -8.64 -17.15
N SER A 226 15.24 -9.80 -17.18
CA SER A 226 13.83 -9.90 -17.54
C SER A 226 12.94 -9.63 -16.32
N MET A 227 11.75 -9.10 -16.56
CA MET A 227 10.79 -8.74 -15.53
C MET A 227 9.41 -9.28 -15.90
N GLU A 228 8.74 -9.87 -14.93
CA GLU A 228 7.41 -10.48 -15.07
C GLU A 228 6.55 -10.08 -13.87
N MET A 229 5.31 -9.67 -14.12
CA MET A 229 4.33 -9.42 -13.07
C MET A 229 3.57 -10.72 -12.79
N LEU A 230 3.70 -11.24 -11.58
CA LEU A 230 3.05 -12.50 -11.17
C LEU A 230 1.57 -12.27 -10.81
N ALA A 231 1.31 -11.19 -10.09
CA ALA A 231 -0.02 -10.77 -9.70
C ALA A 231 0.03 -9.28 -9.35
N GLY A 232 -1.09 -8.57 -9.47
CA GLY A 232 -1.14 -7.17 -9.06
C GLY A 232 -2.39 -6.45 -9.52
N PHE A 233 -2.67 -5.34 -8.86
CA PHE A 233 -3.70 -4.37 -9.24
C PHE A 233 -3.17 -2.95 -9.06
N ASP A 234 -3.75 -2.03 -9.80
CA ASP A 234 -3.38 -0.61 -9.73
C ASP A 234 -4.00 0.08 -8.52
N VAL A 235 -3.61 1.31 -8.28
CA VAL A 235 -4.16 2.14 -7.21
C VAL A 235 -5.63 2.42 -7.51
N PRO A 236 -6.57 2.10 -6.60
CA PRO A 236 -7.96 2.45 -6.78
C PRO A 236 -8.17 3.98 -6.70
N PRO A 237 -9.31 4.49 -7.15
CA PRO A 237 -9.69 5.88 -6.95
C PRO A 237 -9.69 6.25 -5.46
N VAL A 238 -9.23 7.46 -5.14
CA VAL A 238 -9.36 7.99 -3.77
C VAL A 238 -10.83 8.25 -3.48
N ALA A 239 -11.32 7.78 -2.33
CA ALA A 239 -12.68 8.03 -1.91
C ALA A 239 -12.92 9.54 -1.68
N ASP A 240 -14.05 10.04 -2.18
CA ASP A 240 -14.44 11.44 -1.97
C ASP A 240 -14.97 11.62 -0.55
N MET A 241 -14.28 12.38 0.25
CA MET A 241 -14.70 12.71 1.62
C MET A 241 -15.99 13.56 1.69
N ASN A 242 -16.45 14.09 0.56
CA ASN A 242 -17.73 14.80 0.47
C ASN A 242 -18.90 13.89 0.11
N CYS A 243 -18.64 12.62 -0.27
CA CYS A 243 -19.69 11.66 -0.60
C CYS A 243 -20.54 11.29 0.65
N TYR A 244 -21.71 10.72 0.37
CA TYR A 244 -22.62 10.24 1.41
C TYR A 244 -21.95 9.21 2.33
N ALA A 245 -21.29 8.22 1.75
CA ALA A 245 -20.66 7.13 2.48
C ALA A 245 -19.66 7.62 3.55
N TYR A 246 -18.71 8.48 3.17
CA TYR A 246 -17.74 9.03 4.11
C TYR A 246 -18.39 9.85 5.22
N LYS A 247 -19.33 10.71 4.86
CA LYS A 247 -20.06 11.54 5.84
C LYS A 247 -20.89 10.70 6.81
N TYR A 248 -21.51 9.64 6.32
CA TYR A 248 -22.29 8.71 7.12
C TYR A 248 -21.40 8.00 8.15
N VAL A 249 -20.30 7.37 7.70
CA VAL A 249 -19.34 6.69 8.58
C VAL A 249 -18.78 7.67 9.63
N ASN A 250 -18.35 8.85 9.19
CA ASN A 250 -17.82 9.89 10.08
C ASN A 250 -18.85 10.29 11.17
N LYS A 251 -20.12 10.44 10.80
CA LYS A 251 -21.22 10.73 11.73
C LYS A 251 -21.43 9.58 12.72
N ARG A 252 -21.47 8.32 12.25
CA ARG A 252 -21.67 7.13 13.10
C ARG A 252 -20.54 6.96 14.11
N ILE A 253 -19.29 7.19 13.69
CA ILE A 253 -18.13 7.16 14.61
C ILE A 253 -18.31 8.20 15.73
N LYS A 254 -18.74 9.42 15.40
CA LYS A 254 -18.99 10.47 16.40
C LYS A 254 -20.09 10.08 17.39
N GLU A 255 -21.17 9.49 16.90
CA GLU A 255 -22.31 9.07 17.73
C GLU A 255 -21.95 7.91 18.67
N THR A 256 -21.09 6.98 18.22
CA THR A 256 -20.71 5.78 18.97
C THR A 256 -19.56 6.05 19.95
N PHE A 257 -18.53 6.78 19.51
CA PHE A 257 -17.28 6.96 20.26
C PHE A 257 -17.08 8.39 20.80
N GLY A 258 -18.06 9.27 20.61
CA GLY A 258 -17.94 10.67 21.01
C GLY A 258 -17.12 11.53 20.04
N ASP A 259 -16.69 12.70 20.49
CA ASP A 259 -15.98 13.65 19.63
C ASP A 259 -14.48 13.39 19.58
N ILE A 260 -14.11 12.16 19.20
CA ILE A 260 -12.72 11.78 18.94
C ILE A 260 -12.26 12.28 17.54
N PRO A 261 -10.94 12.53 17.34
CA PRO A 261 -10.38 12.79 16.02
C PRO A 261 -10.72 11.69 15.03
N ARG A 262 -11.24 12.07 13.87
CA ARG A 262 -11.55 11.19 12.74
C ARG A 262 -10.59 11.51 11.61
N ILE A 263 -9.66 10.61 11.35
CA ILE A 263 -8.50 10.82 10.50
C ILE A 263 -8.64 10.02 9.21
N PRO A 264 -8.79 10.68 8.06
CA PRO A 264 -8.74 10.00 6.77
C PRO A 264 -7.32 9.51 6.48
N TYR A 265 -7.14 8.29 5.93
CA TYR A 265 -5.82 7.74 5.61
C TYR A 265 -5.81 6.89 4.34
#